data_a9add0a411417e1d15e169ecb100e4ec
#
_entry.id   a9add0a411417e1d15e169ecb100e4ec
#
_cell.length_a   1.000
_cell.length_b   1.000
_cell.length_c   1.000
_cell.angle_alpha   90.00
_cell.angle_beta   90.00
_cell.angle_gamma   90.00
#
_symmetry.space_group_name_H-M   'P 1'
#
loop_
_entity.id
_entity.type
_entity.pdbx_description
1 polymer ?
#
loop_
_entity_poly.entity_id
_entity_poly.type
_entity_poly.pdbx_seq_one_letter_code
_entity_poly.pdbx_strand_id
1 'polypeptide(L)'
;HGVDLEAGDTTGLHYGVAVDLGSTTVVARLVDCATGKILGETSTFNGQIPYGTDILTRIFHCQEDRGTLEILRKAAVTSITTCVRELEAQQQLPENSCIAMAIGGNTTMIHFLLGMDAFCVFHTPYAVHADQPGFLPAKDLELPVKGYVYIYPAKSNYLGGDIISGMVATGIYKKEKID
;
A
#
# COMPACT_ATOMS: atom_id res chain seq x y z
N HIS A 1 -22.74 8.03 6.58
CA HIS A 1 -22.29 7.27 7.75
C HIS A 1 -20.89 7.73 8.10
N GLY A 2 -20.63 8.17 9.35
CA GLY A 2 -19.29 8.47 9.85
C GLY A 2 -18.48 7.18 9.94
N VAL A 3 -17.22 7.25 9.52
CA VAL A 3 -16.31 6.10 9.53
C VAL A 3 -15.43 6.11 10.78
N ASP A 4 -15.18 7.32 11.33
CA ASP A 4 -14.39 7.51 12.56
C ASP A 4 -14.72 8.86 13.20
N LEU A 5 -14.37 9.03 14.49
CA LEU A 5 -14.56 10.25 15.26
C LEU A 5 -13.27 10.57 16.03
N GLU A 6 -12.73 11.75 15.80
CA GLU A 6 -11.61 12.29 16.59
C GLU A 6 -12.10 13.31 17.60
N ALA A 7 -11.51 13.30 18.80
CA ALA A 7 -11.83 14.27 19.84
C ALA A 7 -11.08 15.59 19.60
N GLY A 8 -11.78 16.72 19.81
CA GLY A 8 -11.18 18.06 19.68
C GLY A 8 -11.35 18.68 18.29
N ASP A 9 -10.72 19.82 18.07
CA ASP A 9 -10.69 20.49 16.77
C ASP A 9 -9.50 19.98 15.96
N THR A 10 -9.78 19.04 15.05
CA THR A 10 -8.79 18.44 14.13
C THR A 10 -8.88 19.02 12.71
N THR A 11 -9.65 20.08 12.50
CA THR A 11 -9.92 20.67 11.17
C THR A 11 -8.66 21.15 10.42
N GLY A 12 -7.55 21.37 11.13
CA GLY A 12 -6.26 21.74 10.54
C GLY A 12 -5.30 20.58 10.25
N LEU A 13 -5.67 19.33 10.56
CA LEU A 13 -4.79 18.16 10.51
C LEU A 13 -5.37 17.04 9.63
N HIS A 14 -5.54 17.33 8.34
CA HIS A 14 -6.10 16.39 7.37
C HIS A 14 -5.01 15.85 6.43
N TYR A 15 -4.07 15.08 6.99
CA TYR A 15 -3.01 14.48 6.20
C TYR A 15 -3.33 13.04 5.82
N GLY A 16 -3.07 12.72 4.56
CA GLY A 16 -3.13 11.36 4.04
C GLY A 16 -1.82 10.95 3.41
N VAL A 17 -1.60 9.66 3.28
CA VAL A 17 -0.41 9.11 2.61
C VAL A 17 -0.85 8.28 1.42
N ALA A 18 -0.26 8.56 0.24
CA ALA A 18 -0.33 7.69 -0.93
C ALA A 18 0.94 6.85 -1.02
N VAL A 19 0.80 5.54 -1.12
CA VAL A 19 1.90 4.57 -1.16
C VAL A 19 1.87 3.78 -2.45
N ASP A 20 3.01 3.72 -3.13
CA ASP A 20 3.29 2.74 -4.18
C ASP A 20 4.17 1.64 -3.58
N LEU A 21 3.58 0.46 -3.40
CA LEU A 21 4.24 -0.71 -2.82
C LEU A 21 4.86 -1.55 -3.95
N GLY A 22 6.03 -1.13 -4.41
CA GLY A 22 6.80 -1.85 -5.41
C GLY A 22 7.57 -3.05 -4.83
N SER A 23 7.96 -3.99 -5.68
CA SER A 23 8.75 -5.17 -5.28
C SER A 23 10.17 -4.81 -4.81
N THR A 24 10.74 -3.75 -5.33
CA THR A 24 12.11 -3.28 -5.02
C THR A 24 12.11 -2.01 -4.18
N THR A 25 11.22 -1.08 -4.49
CA THR A 25 11.16 0.25 -3.87
C THR A 25 9.74 0.54 -3.40
N VAL A 26 9.62 1.08 -2.20
CA VAL A 26 8.38 1.64 -1.67
C VAL A 26 8.49 3.15 -1.77
N VAL A 27 7.51 3.78 -2.43
CA VAL A 27 7.43 5.25 -2.55
C VAL A 27 6.21 5.73 -1.78
N ALA A 28 6.36 6.81 -1.02
CA ALA A 28 5.24 7.41 -0.30
C ALA A 28 5.18 8.92 -0.52
N ARG A 29 3.96 9.44 -0.63
CA ARG A 29 3.66 10.87 -0.74
C ARG A 29 2.73 11.31 0.37
N LEU A 30 3.10 12.36 1.06
CA LEU A 30 2.24 13.04 2.02
C LEU A 30 1.34 14.04 1.28
N VAL A 31 0.06 14.00 1.58
CA VAL A 31 -0.96 14.81 0.90
C VAL A 31 -1.78 15.55 1.96
N ASP A 32 -1.98 16.83 1.74
CA ASP A 32 -3.03 17.59 2.43
C ASP A 32 -4.39 17.22 1.82
N CYS A 33 -5.20 16.48 2.56
CA CYS A 33 -6.48 15.97 2.08
C CYS A 33 -7.54 17.07 1.87
N ALA A 34 -7.35 18.24 2.48
CA ALA A 34 -8.27 19.37 2.29
C ALA A 34 -8.05 20.05 0.94
N THR A 35 -6.81 20.12 0.48
CA THR A 35 -6.43 20.83 -0.76
C THR A 35 -6.02 19.92 -1.89
N GLY A 36 -5.68 18.67 -1.60
CA GLY A 36 -5.09 17.72 -2.55
C GLY A 36 -3.61 18.00 -2.86
N LYS A 37 -2.98 18.93 -2.14
CA LYS A 37 -1.57 19.31 -2.38
C LYS A 37 -0.63 18.23 -1.84
N ILE A 38 0.35 17.85 -2.66
CA ILE A 38 1.47 17.00 -2.23
C ILE A 38 2.42 17.85 -1.41
N LEU A 39 2.69 17.46 -0.16
CA LEU A 39 3.54 18.17 0.79
C LEU A 39 4.96 17.63 0.80
N GLY A 40 5.16 16.35 0.47
CA GLY A 40 6.46 15.70 0.41
C GLY A 40 6.38 14.33 -0.26
N GLU A 41 7.54 13.84 -0.66
CA GLU A 41 7.72 12.49 -1.21
C GLU A 41 8.98 11.89 -0.61
N THR A 42 8.94 10.60 -0.34
CA THR A 42 10.12 9.82 0.06
C THR A 42 10.04 8.41 -0.50
N SER A 43 11.16 7.71 -0.48
CA SER A 43 11.23 6.32 -0.91
C SER A 43 12.26 5.54 -0.11
N THR A 44 12.02 4.24 0.03
CA THR A 44 12.99 3.32 0.63
C THR A 44 13.03 2.01 -0.15
N PHE A 45 14.10 1.24 0.01
CA PHE A 45 14.10 -0.12 -0.51
C PHE A 45 13.08 -0.98 0.23
N ASN A 46 12.42 -1.86 -0.51
CA ASN A 46 11.49 -2.80 0.08
C ASN A 46 12.25 -3.79 0.97
N GLY A 47 11.94 -3.81 2.27
CA GLY A 47 12.55 -4.71 3.26
C GLY A 47 12.39 -6.21 2.98
N GLN A 48 11.60 -6.56 1.96
CA GLN A 48 11.45 -7.95 1.51
C GLN A 48 12.61 -8.43 0.61
N ILE A 49 13.49 -7.54 0.12
CA ILE A 49 14.60 -7.88 -0.80
C ILE A 49 15.50 -9.01 -0.25
N PRO A 50 15.87 -9.05 1.04
CA PRO A 50 16.67 -10.14 1.58
C PRO A 50 16.05 -11.54 1.48
N TYR A 51 14.72 -11.60 1.29
CA TYR A 51 13.96 -12.83 1.16
C TYR A 51 13.63 -13.20 -0.29
N GLY A 52 14.22 -12.50 -1.23
CA GLY A 52 14.10 -12.71 -2.67
C GLY A 52 14.16 -11.41 -3.44
N THR A 53 15.07 -11.35 -4.42
CA THR A 53 15.27 -10.16 -5.26
C THR A 53 14.11 -9.91 -6.22
N ASP A 54 13.33 -10.93 -6.50
CA ASP A 54 12.16 -10.90 -7.38
C ASP A 54 10.94 -11.54 -6.71
N ILE A 55 9.79 -11.33 -7.31
CA ILE A 55 8.49 -11.76 -6.80
C ILE A 55 8.38 -13.28 -6.71
N LEU A 56 8.87 -14.01 -7.72
CA LEU A 56 8.75 -15.47 -7.77
C LEU A 56 9.58 -16.13 -6.68
N THR A 57 10.80 -15.66 -6.48
CA THR A 57 11.67 -16.14 -5.40
C THR A 57 10.99 -16.01 -4.03
N ARG A 58 10.32 -14.87 -3.76
CA ARG A 58 9.58 -14.67 -2.50
C ARG A 58 8.40 -15.62 -2.36
N ILE A 59 7.65 -15.85 -3.44
CA ILE A 59 6.54 -16.80 -3.46
C ILE A 59 7.04 -18.21 -3.12
N PHE A 60 8.13 -18.66 -3.74
CA PHE A 60 8.68 -19.99 -3.49
C PHE A 60 9.20 -20.15 -2.07
N HIS A 61 9.88 -19.14 -1.51
CA HIS A 61 10.31 -19.18 -0.10
C HIS A 61 9.12 -19.33 0.86
N CYS A 62 7.97 -18.71 0.55
CA CYS A 62 6.76 -18.90 1.35
C CYS A 62 6.20 -20.33 1.25
N GLN A 63 6.44 -21.05 0.15
CA GLN A 63 6.01 -22.45 0.01
C GLN A 63 6.96 -23.39 0.77
N GLU A 64 8.24 -23.08 0.85
CA GLU A 64 9.25 -23.86 1.58
C GLU A 64 9.10 -23.67 3.10
N ASP A 65 8.86 -22.43 3.53
CA ASP A 65 8.64 -22.09 4.95
C ASP A 65 7.48 -21.11 5.11
N ARG A 66 6.39 -21.58 5.70
CA ARG A 66 5.18 -20.77 5.97
C ARG A 66 5.44 -19.58 6.90
N GLY A 67 6.49 -19.62 7.72
CA GLY A 67 6.90 -18.51 8.58
C GLY A 67 7.38 -17.31 7.77
N THR A 68 7.90 -17.53 6.56
CA THR A 68 8.38 -16.49 5.65
C THR A 68 7.28 -15.50 5.27
N LEU A 69 6.03 -15.94 5.15
CA LEU A 69 4.90 -15.06 4.82
C LEU A 69 4.74 -13.91 5.84
N GLU A 70 4.77 -14.23 7.12
CA GLU A 70 4.67 -13.20 8.18
C GLU A 70 5.90 -12.28 8.21
N ILE A 71 7.07 -12.81 7.90
CA ILE A 71 8.29 -12.01 7.77
C ILE A 71 8.16 -11.01 6.61
N LEU A 72 7.67 -11.45 5.45
CA LEU A 72 7.44 -10.59 4.29
C LEU A 72 6.37 -9.54 4.58
N ARG A 73 5.29 -9.91 5.29
CA ARG A 73 4.25 -8.96 5.73
C ARG A 73 4.87 -7.85 6.58
N LYS A 74 5.58 -8.23 7.64
CA LYS A 74 6.23 -7.29 8.56
C LYS A 74 7.27 -6.41 7.87
N ALA A 75 8.04 -6.96 6.93
CA ALA A 75 9.01 -6.21 6.15
C ALA A 75 8.34 -5.11 5.30
N ALA A 76 7.20 -5.42 4.65
CA ALA A 76 6.43 -4.44 3.90
C ALA A 76 5.87 -3.33 4.82
N VAL A 77 5.24 -3.71 5.95
CA VAL A 77 4.73 -2.78 6.95
C VAL A 77 5.84 -1.86 7.47
N THR A 78 7.00 -2.42 7.78
CA THR A 78 8.16 -1.65 8.26
C THR A 78 8.63 -0.65 7.21
N SER A 79 8.72 -1.04 5.94
CA SER A 79 9.12 -0.14 4.85
C SER A 79 8.14 1.01 4.68
N ILE A 80 6.84 0.74 4.70
CA ILE A 80 5.79 1.77 4.65
C ILE A 80 5.90 2.69 5.87
N THR A 81 6.05 2.13 7.08
CA THR A 81 6.17 2.89 8.32
C THR A 81 7.37 3.82 8.30
N THR A 82 8.51 3.35 7.79
CA THR A 82 9.72 4.17 7.63
C THR A 82 9.44 5.39 6.75
N CYS A 83 8.80 5.20 5.60
CA CYS A 83 8.43 6.30 4.72
C CYS A 83 7.48 7.30 5.39
N VAL A 84 6.46 6.82 6.11
CA VAL A 84 5.49 7.70 6.79
C VAL A 84 6.19 8.54 7.86
N ARG A 85 7.03 7.91 8.71
CA ARG A 85 7.78 8.62 9.75
C ARG A 85 8.72 9.67 9.18
N GLU A 86 9.39 9.36 8.08
CA GLU A 86 10.25 10.32 7.40
C GLU A 86 9.46 11.51 6.86
N LEU A 87 8.30 11.29 6.25
CA LEU A 87 7.43 12.36 5.75
C LEU A 87 6.90 13.23 6.89
N GLU A 88 6.45 12.63 8.00
CA GLU A 88 6.03 13.37 9.19
C GLU A 88 7.16 14.23 9.73
N ALA A 89 8.39 13.70 9.83
CA ALA A 89 9.56 14.43 10.29
C ALA A 89 9.94 15.58 9.35
N GLN A 90 9.94 15.36 8.03
CA GLN A 90 10.23 16.40 7.03
C GLN A 90 9.27 17.59 7.12
N GLN A 91 8.02 17.34 7.47
CA GLN A 91 6.99 18.38 7.61
C GLN A 91 6.81 18.85 9.07
N GLN A 92 7.69 18.42 9.98
CA GLN A 92 7.63 18.75 11.42
C GLN A 92 6.28 18.40 12.06
N LEU A 93 5.65 17.34 11.57
CA LEU A 93 4.39 16.83 12.10
C LEU A 93 4.64 15.88 13.28
N PRO A 94 3.72 15.82 14.26
CA PRO A 94 3.76 14.77 15.27
C PRO A 94 3.62 13.38 14.66
N GLU A 95 4.13 12.37 15.34
CA GLU A 95 3.91 10.98 14.92
C GLU A 95 2.42 10.62 14.88
N ASN A 96 2.04 9.82 13.89
CA ASN A 96 0.65 9.43 13.64
C ASN A 96 -0.27 10.62 13.31
N SER A 97 0.22 11.64 12.64
CA SER A 97 -0.60 12.76 12.15
C SER A 97 -1.47 12.39 10.95
N CYS A 98 -1.09 11.33 10.24
CA CYS A 98 -1.85 10.89 9.07
C CYS A 98 -3.12 10.15 9.48
N ILE A 99 -4.25 10.52 8.86
CA ILE A 99 -5.57 9.96 9.17
C ILE A 99 -6.00 8.84 8.20
N ALA A 100 -5.42 8.81 7.01
CA ALA A 100 -5.77 7.86 5.98
C ALA A 100 -4.56 7.49 5.13
N MET A 101 -4.65 6.33 4.49
CA MET A 101 -3.63 5.86 3.54
C MET A 101 -4.30 5.26 2.31
N ALA A 102 -3.72 5.49 1.13
CA ALA A 102 -4.08 4.78 -0.09
C ALA A 102 -2.86 4.00 -0.59
N ILE A 103 -3.02 2.70 -0.86
CA ILE A 103 -1.93 1.83 -1.29
C ILE A 103 -2.23 1.26 -2.67
N GLY A 104 -1.35 1.55 -3.63
CA GLY A 104 -1.23 0.83 -4.89
C GLY A 104 -0.04 -0.13 -4.84
N GLY A 105 -0.15 -1.24 -5.53
CA GLY A 105 0.93 -2.21 -5.65
C GLY A 105 0.53 -3.33 -6.59
N ASN A 106 1.50 -4.11 -7.07
CA ASN A 106 1.16 -5.30 -7.84
C ASN A 106 0.46 -6.34 -6.96
N THR A 107 -0.25 -7.25 -7.58
CA THR A 107 -1.11 -8.23 -6.91
C THR A 107 -0.36 -9.03 -5.84
N THR A 108 0.87 -9.47 -6.11
CA THR A 108 1.69 -10.25 -5.16
C THR A 108 2.09 -9.41 -3.94
N MET A 109 2.49 -8.15 -4.13
CA MET A 109 2.87 -7.27 -3.02
C MET A 109 1.68 -7.00 -2.09
N ILE A 110 0.49 -6.85 -2.65
CA ILE A 110 -0.73 -6.70 -1.85
C ILE A 110 -1.04 -7.99 -1.07
N HIS A 111 -0.89 -9.17 -1.67
CA HIS A 111 -1.04 -10.44 -0.93
C HIS A 111 -0.08 -10.51 0.26
N PHE A 112 1.20 -10.21 0.06
CA PHE A 112 2.18 -10.21 1.15
C PHE A 112 1.83 -9.19 2.24
N LEU A 113 1.40 -7.99 1.87
CA LEU A 113 0.96 -6.97 2.84
C LEU A 113 -0.24 -7.46 3.68
N LEU A 114 -1.17 -8.19 3.07
CA LEU A 114 -2.34 -8.75 3.73
C LEU A 114 -2.05 -10.07 4.48
N GLY A 115 -0.81 -10.57 4.44
CA GLY A 115 -0.46 -11.87 5.03
C GLY A 115 -1.09 -13.06 4.32
N MET A 116 -1.37 -12.92 3.02
CA MET A 116 -1.98 -13.95 2.19
C MET A 116 -0.95 -14.64 1.31
N ASP A 117 -1.10 -15.95 1.13
CA ASP A 117 -0.28 -16.71 0.20
C ASP A 117 -0.50 -16.20 -1.24
N ALA A 118 0.59 -15.84 -1.90
CA ALA A 118 0.58 -15.33 -3.26
C ALA A 118 0.84 -16.41 -4.32
N PHE A 119 0.94 -17.69 -3.96
CA PHE A 119 1.16 -18.78 -4.91
C PHE A 119 0.06 -18.87 -5.97
N CYS A 120 -1.17 -18.51 -5.57
CA CYS A 120 -2.33 -18.43 -6.48
C CYS A 120 -2.15 -17.45 -7.64
N VAL A 121 -1.26 -16.47 -7.51
CA VAL A 121 -1.03 -15.44 -8.54
C VAL A 121 -0.35 -16.04 -9.77
N PHE A 122 0.43 -17.10 -9.59
CA PHE A 122 1.22 -17.66 -10.67
C PHE A 122 0.91 -19.13 -10.99
N HIS A 123 0.14 -19.81 -10.15
CA HIS A 123 -0.25 -21.21 -10.34
C HIS A 123 -1.71 -21.33 -10.80
N THR A 124 -1.96 -22.25 -11.75
CA THR A 124 -3.32 -22.58 -12.20
C THR A 124 -4.22 -22.98 -11.03
N PRO A 125 -5.45 -22.46 -10.92
CA PRO A 125 -6.24 -21.72 -11.92
C PRO A 125 -6.06 -20.19 -11.91
N TYR A 126 -5.00 -19.66 -11.32
CA TYR A 126 -4.71 -18.22 -11.23
C TYR A 126 -5.81 -17.43 -10.48
N ALA A 127 -6.41 -18.06 -9.49
CA ALA A 127 -7.49 -17.48 -8.69
C ALA A 127 -6.91 -16.60 -7.57
N VAL A 128 -6.87 -15.31 -7.82
CA VAL A 128 -6.38 -14.29 -6.86
C VAL A 128 -7.28 -14.25 -5.63
N HIS A 129 -6.70 -14.31 -4.42
CA HIS A 129 -7.46 -14.31 -3.16
C HIS A 129 -7.94 -12.92 -2.75
N ALA A 130 -7.20 -11.86 -3.13
CA ALA A 130 -7.52 -10.48 -2.78
C ALA A 130 -7.42 -9.59 -4.03
N ASP A 131 -8.50 -9.55 -4.82
CA ASP A 131 -8.61 -8.70 -6.00
C ASP A 131 -9.21 -7.32 -5.68
N GLN A 132 -10.05 -7.21 -4.65
CA GLN A 132 -10.73 -5.98 -4.25
C GLN A 132 -10.71 -5.79 -2.72
N PRO A 133 -9.53 -5.56 -2.10
CA PRO A 133 -9.46 -5.39 -0.65
C PRO A 133 -10.24 -4.17 -0.14
N GLY A 134 -10.20 -3.04 -0.86
CA GLY A 134 -10.94 -1.84 -0.53
C GLY A 134 -10.48 -1.16 0.75
N PHE A 135 -11.41 -0.76 1.62
CA PHE A 135 -11.14 -0.10 2.89
C PHE A 135 -10.94 -1.10 4.02
N LEU A 136 -9.80 -1.00 4.69
CA LEU A 136 -9.45 -1.80 5.88
C LEU A 136 -9.03 -0.87 7.02
N PRO A 137 -9.34 -1.20 8.29
CA PRO A 137 -8.80 -0.45 9.43
C PRO A 137 -7.27 -0.53 9.44
N ALA A 138 -6.59 0.60 9.56
CA ALA A 138 -5.13 0.63 9.53
C ALA A 138 -4.49 -0.20 10.65
N LYS A 139 -5.14 -0.25 11.81
CA LYS A 139 -4.72 -1.04 12.97
C LYS A 139 -4.64 -2.55 12.67
N ASP A 140 -5.51 -3.06 11.81
CA ASP A 140 -5.55 -4.48 11.47
C ASP A 140 -4.37 -4.87 10.56
N LEU A 141 -3.79 -3.88 9.88
CA LEU A 141 -2.60 -4.02 9.06
C LEU A 141 -1.32 -3.53 9.78
N GLU A 142 -1.43 -3.06 11.02
CA GLU A 142 -0.32 -2.48 11.79
C GLU A 142 0.34 -1.28 11.08
N LEU A 143 -0.43 -0.52 10.29
CA LEU A 143 0.07 0.64 9.55
C LEU A 143 -0.07 1.94 10.36
N PRO A 144 0.86 2.91 10.20
CA PRO A 144 1.00 4.08 11.07
C PRO A 144 0.07 5.23 10.67
N VAL A 145 -1.22 4.94 10.50
CA VAL A 145 -2.26 5.96 10.29
C VAL A 145 -3.44 5.66 11.22
N LYS A 146 -4.17 6.71 11.64
CA LYS A 146 -5.21 6.56 12.66
C LYS A 146 -6.47 5.87 12.18
N GLY A 147 -6.87 6.07 10.93
CA GLY A 147 -8.16 5.64 10.41
C GLY A 147 -8.04 4.41 9.50
N TYR A 148 -8.32 4.62 8.22
CA TYR A 148 -8.46 3.56 7.24
C TYR A 148 -7.37 3.59 6.18
N VAL A 149 -7.07 2.41 5.68
CA VAL A 149 -6.22 2.20 4.49
C VAL A 149 -7.14 1.77 3.35
N TYR A 150 -7.07 2.47 2.24
CA TYR A 150 -7.68 2.03 0.99
C TYR A 150 -6.65 1.33 0.14
N ILE A 151 -6.89 0.07 -0.20
CA ILE A 151 -6.04 -0.69 -1.12
C ILE A 151 -6.72 -0.74 -2.48
N TYR A 152 -6.01 -0.26 -3.50
CA TYR A 152 -6.52 -0.27 -4.87
C TYR A 152 -6.80 -1.69 -5.34
N PRO A 153 -7.91 -1.91 -6.09
CA PRO A 153 -8.24 -3.21 -6.62
C PRO A 153 -7.21 -3.66 -7.67
N ALA A 154 -6.98 -4.96 -7.75
CA ALA A 154 -6.32 -5.61 -8.86
C ALA A 154 -7.37 -6.13 -9.85
N LYS A 155 -7.03 -6.19 -11.14
CA LYS A 155 -7.93 -6.77 -12.16
C LYS A 155 -7.55 -8.22 -12.49
N SER A 156 -6.29 -8.55 -12.32
CA SER A 156 -5.75 -9.88 -12.59
C SER A 156 -4.40 -10.07 -11.91
N ASN A 157 -3.78 -11.22 -12.11
CA ASN A 157 -2.44 -11.53 -11.60
C ASN A 157 -1.38 -10.47 -11.95
N TYR A 158 -1.49 -9.88 -13.16
CA TYR A 158 -0.50 -8.94 -13.71
C TYR A 158 -0.99 -7.49 -13.75
N LEU A 159 -2.28 -7.24 -13.49
CA LEU A 159 -2.88 -5.90 -13.44
C LEU A 159 -3.23 -5.58 -11.98
N GLY A 160 -2.23 -5.17 -11.24
CA GLY A 160 -2.35 -4.78 -9.84
C GLY A 160 -2.89 -3.37 -9.63
N GLY A 161 -3.03 -3.00 -8.39
CA GLY A 161 -3.51 -1.69 -7.98
C GLY A 161 -2.62 -0.53 -8.41
N ASP A 162 -1.33 -0.77 -8.65
CA ASP A 162 -0.37 0.15 -9.24
C ASP A 162 -0.82 0.64 -10.63
N ILE A 163 -1.17 -0.29 -11.52
CA ILE A 163 -1.69 0.02 -12.85
C ILE A 163 -3.05 0.71 -12.77
N ILE A 164 -3.96 0.20 -11.93
CA ILE A 164 -5.31 0.78 -11.78
C ILE A 164 -5.24 2.21 -11.24
N SER A 165 -4.42 2.47 -10.23
CA SER A 165 -4.24 3.82 -9.68
C SER A 165 -3.64 4.78 -10.72
N GLY A 166 -2.69 4.30 -11.54
CA GLY A 166 -2.13 5.05 -12.66
C GLY A 166 -3.17 5.41 -13.73
N MET A 167 -4.07 4.47 -14.06
CA MET A 167 -5.19 4.74 -14.98
C MET A 167 -6.15 5.78 -14.44
N VAL A 168 -6.43 5.75 -13.14
CA VAL A 168 -7.27 6.77 -12.48
C VAL A 168 -6.58 8.13 -12.48
N ALA A 169 -5.30 8.18 -12.09
CA ALA A 169 -4.52 9.42 -12.02
C ALA A 169 -4.37 10.12 -13.38
N THR A 170 -4.19 9.36 -14.45
CA THR A 170 -4.04 9.90 -15.82
C THR A 170 -5.38 10.19 -16.50
N GLY A 171 -6.50 9.70 -15.95
CA GLY A 171 -7.82 9.83 -16.55
C GLY A 171 -7.99 9.03 -17.85
N ILE A 172 -7.06 8.10 -18.16
CA ILE A 172 -7.08 7.33 -19.41
C ILE A 172 -8.33 6.48 -19.57
N TYR A 173 -8.92 6.04 -18.45
CA TYR A 173 -10.17 5.28 -18.43
C TYR A 173 -11.38 6.06 -18.97
N LYS A 174 -11.28 7.40 -19.11
CA LYS A 174 -12.32 8.28 -19.67
C LYS A 174 -12.24 8.39 -21.19
N LYS A 175 -11.17 7.89 -21.82
CA LYS A 175 -10.99 7.96 -23.27
C LYS A 175 -11.72 6.79 -23.93
N GLU A 176 -12.57 7.09 -24.93
CA GLU A 176 -13.30 6.06 -25.71
C GLU A 176 -12.39 5.26 -26.64
N LYS A 177 -11.26 5.83 -27.05
CA LYS A 177 -10.19 5.17 -27.82
C LYS A 177 -8.83 5.56 -27.26
N ILE A 178 -7.94 4.60 -27.20
CA ILE A 178 -6.52 4.78 -26.92
C ILE A 178 -5.81 4.38 -28.22
N ASP A 179 -5.23 5.36 -28.91
CA ASP A 179 -4.39 5.15 -30.08
C ASP A 179 -3.00 4.66 -29.64
#